data_74c109d4d4b635b2cb13b261e0aea658
#
_entry.id   74c109d4d4b635b2cb13b261e0aea658
#
_cell.length_a   1.000
_cell.length_b   1.000
_cell.length_c   1.000
_cell.angle_alpha   90.00
_cell.angle_beta   90.00
_cell.angle_gamma   90.00
#
_symmetry.space_group_name_H-M   'P 1'
#
loop_
_entity.id
_entity.type
_entity.pdbx_description
1 polymer ?
#
loop_
_entity_poly.entity_id
_entity_poly.type
_entity_poly.pdbx_seq_one_letter_code
_entity_poly.pdbx_strand_id
1 'polypeptide(L)'
;AMKHILKKTHNMENFDLKDFAKGKKQQNEQIGGNAIIYTRVSSSEQVDGQSLEVQIDKCREYAKVRSYTVIGEFGGTYESAKSDKERKEFNRMLAFIKQSNKKGSSQPVKTVIVFSTSRFSRTGSTTIIEEVEARGAYVVSATSNYDPRTPVGKYLQLMELANARFQNDEKRATTIENSVKALLKGRWIGKAPRGYDQKTTKKEQIITINEEGKLIRKAFLWKANNKLSNEEIRHRLAAEGFHICKQKLSELFKNPFYCGYMAHKFLQGDIILGNPPPLIPKEIFLKVNGELSKNHSGYEQKIDKEYAPLLGSIKCPCCGKNLSASISTKMRKRFGRTDIGYYVCSRKGCKYNSSTKKVHEAFEKVVNRYALSD
;
A
#
# COMPACT_ATOMS: atom_id res chain seq x y z
N ALA A 1 -43.80 -55.94 -65.68
CA ALA A 1 -43.27 -54.58 -65.34
C ALA A 1 -43.62 -54.12 -63.89
N MET A 2 -44.49 -54.81 -63.21
CA MET A 2 -44.98 -54.37 -61.85
C MET A 2 -44.20 -54.98 -60.67
N LYS A 3 -43.30 -55.98 -60.89
CA LYS A 3 -42.48 -56.55 -59.83
C LYS A 3 -41.10 -55.81 -59.60
N HIS A 4 -40.74 -54.85 -60.41
CA HIS A 4 -39.48 -54.14 -60.28
C HIS A 4 -39.59 -52.81 -59.52
N ILE A 5 -40.78 -52.31 -59.28
CA ILE A 5 -41.04 -51.04 -58.56
C ILE A 5 -41.06 -51.26 -57.04
N LEU A 6 -41.45 -52.50 -56.60
CA LEU A 6 -41.53 -52.80 -55.14
C LEU A 6 -40.22 -53.12 -54.48
N LYS A 7 -39.09 -53.22 -55.18
CA LYS A 7 -37.76 -53.43 -54.58
C LYS A 7 -37.01 -52.15 -54.26
N LYS A 8 -37.50 -50.96 -54.62
CA LYS A 8 -36.85 -49.66 -54.34
C LYS A 8 -37.42 -48.95 -53.10
N THR A 9 -38.49 -49.44 -52.53
CA THR A 9 -39.11 -48.82 -51.35
C THR A 9 -38.61 -49.35 -50.01
N HIS A 10 -37.70 -50.35 -50.01
CA HIS A 10 -37.23 -51.00 -48.77
C HIS A 10 -36.01 -50.35 -48.13
N ASN A 11 -35.52 -49.24 -48.67
CA ASN A 11 -34.37 -48.55 -48.11
C ASN A 11 -34.66 -47.17 -47.51
N MET A 12 -35.95 -46.81 -47.35
CA MET A 12 -36.37 -45.55 -46.75
C MET A 12 -36.75 -45.66 -45.27
N GLU A 13 -36.77 -46.85 -44.68
CA GLU A 13 -37.19 -47.06 -43.29
C GLU A 13 -36.13 -46.77 -42.22
N ASN A 14 -34.90 -46.34 -42.60
CA ASN A 14 -33.85 -46.06 -41.64
C ASN A 14 -33.35 -44.59 -41.61
N PHE A 15 -34.11 -43.67 -42.21
CA PHE A 15 -33.81 -42.26 -42.04
C PHE A 15 -34.53 -41.76 -40.78
N ASP A 16 -33.77 -41.57 -39.66
CA ASP A 16 -34.28 -40.92 -38.48
C ASP A 16 -34.30 -39.40 -38.78
N LEU A 17 -35.48 -38.76 -38.68
CA LEU A 17 -35.66 -37.32 -38.84
C LEU A 17 -34.78 -36.52 -37.88
N LYS A 18 -34.21 -37.18 -36.86
CA LYS A 18 -33.22 -36.62 -35.92
C LYS A 18 -31.89 -36.23 -36.59
N ASP A 19 -31.55 -36.86 -37.74
CA ASP A 19 -30.33 -36.52 -38.50
C ASP A 19 -30.40 -35.17 -39.19
N PHE A 20 -31.64 -34.67 -39.36
CA PHE A 20 -31.90 -33.32 -39.93
C PHE A 20 -32.12 -32.24 -38.87
N ALA A 21 -32.04 -32.57 -37.60
CA ALA A 21 -32.21 -31.60 -36.53
C ALA A 21 -31.10 -30.56 -36.55
N LYS A 22 -31.45 -29.27 -36.77
CA LYS A 22 -30.54 -28.15 -36.66
C LYS A 22 -30.38 -27.74 -35.19
N GLY A 23 -29.16 -27.71 -34.74
CA GLY A 23 -28.78 -27.35 -33.36
C GLY A 23 -28.28 -28.59 -32.58
N LYS A 24 -27.28 -28.35 -31.75
CA LYS A 24 -26.84 -29.34 -30.79
C LYS A 24 -27.96 -29.48 -29.74
N LYS A 25 -28.46 -30.72 -29.51
CA LYS A 25 -29.22 -31.00 -28.28
C LYS A 25 -28.43 -30.43 -27.13
N GLN A 26 -29.04 -29.51 -26.38
CA GLN A 26 -28.52 -29.22 -25.04
C GLN A 26 -28.64 -30.55 -24.32
N GLN A 27 -27.49 -31.27 -24.22
CA GLN A 27 -27.39 -32.32 -23.25
C GLN A 27 -27.69 -31.64 -21.92
N ASN A 28 -28.76 -32.06 -21.24
CA ASN A 28 -28.89 -31.81 -19.81
C ASN A 28 -27.61 -32.40 -19.23
N GLU A 29 -26.61 -31.54 -19.02
CA GLU A 29 -25.35 -31.94 -18.40
C GLU A 29 -25.75 -32.55 -17.07
N GLN A 30 -25.60 -33.84 -16.92
CA GLN A 30 -25.84 -34.51 -15.67
C GLN A 30 -25.09 -33.72 -14.60
N ILE A 31 -25.80 -33.32 -13.54
CA ILE A 31 -25.18 -32.81 -12.34
C ILE A 31 -24.20 -33.92 -11.94
N GLY A 32 -22.91 -33.63 -11.91
CA GLY A 32 -21.83 -34.61 -11.74
C GLY A 32 -20.64 -34.27 -12.63
N GLY A 33 -19.62 -35.10 -12.60
CA GLY A 33 -18.35 -34.92 -13.31
C GLY A 33 -17.22 -34.46 -12.39
N ASN A 34 -16.04 -34.19 -12.97
CA ASN A 34 -14.88 -33.85 -12.17
C ASN A 34 -14.97 -32.41 -11.62
N ALA A 35 -14.77 -32.31 -10.32
CA ALA A 35 -14.75 -31.04 -9.59
C ALA A 35 -13.46 -30.93 -8.76
N ILE A 36 -13.13 -29.70 -8.43
CA ILE A 36 -12.11 -29.38 -7.44
C ILE A 36 -12.72 -28.51 -6.34
N ILE A 37 -12.17 -28.60 -5.14
CA ILE A 37 -12.56 -27.78 -4.00
C ILE A 37 -11.54 -26.67 -3.81
N TYR A 38 -12.03 -25.44 -3.60
CA TYR A 38 -11.19 -24.32 -3.19
C TYR A 38 -11.73 -23.69 -1.92
N THR A 39 -10.89 -23.63 -0.90
CA THR A 39 -11.24 -23.03 0.41
C THR A 39 -10.24 -21.99 0.82
N ARG A 40 -10.73 -20.99 1.58
CA ARG A 40 -9.91 -19.91 2.11
C ARG A 40 -10.44 -19.44 3.45
N VAL A 41 -9.53 -19.17 4.39
CA VAL A 41 -9.83 -18.52 5.67
C VAL A 41 -9.00 -17.25 5.85
N SER A 42 -9.49 -16.31 6.60
CA SER A 42 -8.73 -15.17 7.10
C SER A 42 -8.51 -15.36 8.60
N SER A 43 -7.43 -14.79 9.14
CA SER A 43 -7.08 -14.90 10.56
C SER A 43 -8.18 -14.46 11.53
N SER A 44 -9.09 -13.57 11.10
CA SER A 44 -10.25 -13.12 11.86
C SER A 44 -11.39 -14.15 11.89
N GLU A 45 -11.44 -15.07 10.93
CA GLU A 45 -12.52 -16.07 10.83
C GLU A 45 -12.26 -17.31 11.70
N GLN A 46 -11.04 -17.47 12.19
CA GLN A 46 -10.73 -18.48 13.23
C GLN A 46 -11.45 -18.19 14.56
N VAL A 47 -11.73 -16.92 14.82
CA VAL A 47 -12.40 -16.49 16.07
C VAL A 47 -13.90 -16.78 16.02
N ASP A 48 -14.51 -16.82 14.82
CA ASP A 48 -15.95 -17.04 14.61
C ASP A 48 -16.34 -18.52 14.47
N GLY A 49 -15.45 -19.46 14.82
CA GLY A 49 -15.74 -20.89 14.92
C GLY A 49 -15.98 -21.63 13.61
N GLN A 50 -15.83 -20.95 12.45
CA GLN A 50 -15.90 -21.62 11.17
C GLN A 50 -14.50 -22.05 10.71
N SER A 51 -14.05 -23.20 11.22
CA SER A 51 -12.76 -23.78 10.86
C SER A 51 -12.69 -24.08 9.36
N LEU A 52 -11.49 -24.11 8.83
CA LEU A 52 -11.24 -24.53 7.45
C LEU A 52 -11.84 -25.92 7.16
N GLU A 53 -11.77 -26.80 8.16
CA GLU A 53 -12.32 -28.17 8.11
C GLU A 53 -13.83 -28.16 7.82
N VAL A 54 -14.59 -27.32 8.53
CA VAL A 54 -16.04 -27.20 8.31
C VAL A 54 -16.35 -26.74 6.87
N GLN A 55 -15.53 -25.85 6.31
CA GLN A 55 -15.72 -25.42 4.92
C GLN A 55 -15.43 -26.54 3.93
N ILE A 56 -14.35 -27.29 4.15
CA ILE A 56 -13.97 -28.44 3.32
C ILE A 56 -15.06 -29.52 3.38
N ASP A 57 -15.51 -29.86 4.57
CA ASP A 57 -16.52 -30.88 4.79
C ASP A 57 -17.85 -30.52 4.11
N LYS A 58 -18.27 -29.26 4.21
CA LYS A 58 -19.46 -28.77 3.48
C LYS A 58 -19.28 -28.85 1.97
N CYS A 59 -18.11 -28.54 1.45
CA CYS A 59 -17.83 -28.67 0.00
C CYS A 59 -17.81 -30.14 -0.43
N ARG A 60 -17.26 -31.03 0.38
CA ARG A 60 -17.27 -32.51 0.13
C ARG A 60 -18.67 -33.08 0.19
N GLU A 61 -19.47 -32.67 1.19
CA GLU A 61 -20.87 -33.06 1.31
C GLU A 61 -21.66 -32.63 0.07
N TYR A 62 -21.50 -31.37 -0.36
CA TYR A 62 -22.11 -30.84 -1.58
C TYR A 62 -21.70 -31.63 -2.82
N ALA A 63 -20.40 -31.93 -2.95
CA ALA A 63 -19.88 -32.74 -4.05
C ALA A 63 -20.55 -34.13 -4.08
N LYS A 64 -20.66 -34.78 -2.92
CA LYS A 64 -21.27 -36.13 -2.78
C LYS A 64 -22.76 -36.10 -3.15
N VAL A 65 -23.53 -35.15 -2.63
CA VAL A 65 -24.97 -35.01 -2.92
C VAL A 65 -25.23 -34.76 -4.41
N ARG A 66 -24.35 -34.03 -5.08
CA ARG A 66 -24.46 -33.65 -6.48
C ARG A 66 -23.72 -34.59 -7.44
N SER A 67 -23.20 -35.70 -6.93
CA SER A 67 -22.45 -36.74 -7.70
C SER A 67 -21.22 -36.20 -8.41
N TYR A 68 -20.53 -35.20 -7.83
CA TYR A 68 -19.23 -34.73 -8.32
C TYR A 68 -18.10 -35.64 -7.84
N THR A 69 -17.13 -35.89 -8.71
CA THR A 69 -15.89 -36.55 -8.36
C THR A 69 -14.83 -35.48 -8.05
N VAL A 70 -14.46 -35.36 -6.79
CA VAL A 70 -13.42 -34.40 -6.36
C VAL A 70 -12.05 -34.96 -6.72
N ILE A 71 -11.33 -34.30 -7.65
CA ILE A 71 -10.01 -34.69 -8.12
C ILE A 71 -8.86 -33.81 -7.62
N GLY A 72 -9.17 -32.79 -6.84
CA GLY A 72 -8.18 -31.91 -6.23
C GLY A 72 -8.77 -30.96 -5.21
N GLU A 73 -7.96 -30.62 -4.22
CA GLU A 73 -8.30 -29.64 -3.19
C GLU A 73 -7.20 -28.57 -3.15
N PHE A 74 -7.60 -27.31 -3.11
CA PHE A 74 -6.73 -26.14 -3.15
C PHE A 74 -7.09 -25.15 -2.04
N GLY A 75 -6.11 -24.36 -1.61
CA GLY A 75 -6.27 -23.46 -0.47
C GLY A 75 -5.80 -24.14 0.81
N GLY A 76 -6.47 -23.89 1.91
CA GLY A 76 -6.16 -24.55 3.19
C GLY A 76 -5.02 -23.92 3.98
N THR A 77 -4.40 -22.87 3.49
CA THR A 77 -3.38 -22.14 4.22
C THR A 77 -3.98 -20.87 4.84
N TYR A 78 -3.56 -20.58 6.09
CA TYR A 78 -3.87 -19.33 6.77
C TYR A 78 -3.10 -18.19 6.11
N GLU A 79 -3.61 -17.71 4.99
CA GLU A 79 -2.95 -16.63 4.25
C GLU A 79 -3.69 -15.32 4.43
N SER A 80 -2.96 -14.30 4.95
CA SER A 80 -3.49 -12.94 5.15
C SER A 80 -3.73 -12.23 3.81
N ALA A 81 -4.86 -11.54 3.69
CA ALA A 81 -5.34 -10.86 2.47
C ALA A 81 -4.42 -9.77 1.88
N LYS A 82 -3.18 -9.64 2.32
CA LYS A 82 -2.29 -8.54 1.94
C LYS A 82 -1.02 -8.93 1.18
N SER A 83 -0.78 -10.21 0.88
CA SER A 83 0.48 -10.64 0.25
C SER A 83 0.27 -11.42 -1.03
N ASP A 84 1.23 -11.33 -1.96
CA ASP A 84 1.28 -12.13 -3.20
C ASP A 84 1.27 -13.66 -2.96
N LYS A 85 1.47 -14.10 -1.71
CA LYS A 85 1.33 -15.49 -1.30
C LYS A 85 -0.10 -16.01 -1.42
N GLU A 86 -1.11 -15.17 -1.21
CA GLU A 86 -2.54 -15.56 -1.34
C GLU A 86 -2.92 -15.95 -2.76
N ARG A 87 -2.23 -15.41 -3.74
CA ARG A 87 -2.45 -15.77 -5.14
C ARG A 87 -1.79 -17.09 -5.53
N LYS A 88 -0.89 -17.66 -4.72
CA LYS A 88 -0.18 -18.88 -5.08
C LYS A 88 -1.11 -20.08 -5.21
N GLU A 89 -1.95 -20.34 -4.21
CA GLU A 89 -2.89 -21.45 -4.25
C GLU A 89 -3.99 -21.21 -5.29
N PHE A 90 -4.49 -19.99 -5.43
CA PHE A 90 -5.42 -19.63 -6.49
C PHE A 90 -4.78 -19.83 -7.88
N ASN A 91 -3.58 -19.36 -8.10
CA ASN A 91 -2.86 -19.52 -9.36
C ASN A 91 -2.54 -21.01 -9.63
N ARG A 92 -2.21 -21.78 -8.59
CA ARG A 92 -2.00 -23.23 -8.68
C ARG A 92 -3.29 -23.93 -9.12
N MET A 93 -4.43 -23.55 -8.55
CA MET A 93 -5.74 -24.03 -8.97
C MET A 93 -6.03 -23.68 -10.44
N LEU A 94 -5.80 -22.45 -10.85
CA LEU A 94 -6.01 -22.01 -12.24
C LEU A 94 -5.10 -22.75 -13.23
N ALA A 95 -3.85 -23.02 -12.84
CA ALA A 95 -2.92 -23.83 -13.64
C ALA A 95 -3.39 -25.26 -13.77
N PHE A 96 -3.90 -25.86 -12.68
CA PHE A 96 -4.47 -27.21 -12.68
C PHE A 96 -5.70 -27.30 -13.59
N ILE A 97 -6.65 -26.36 -13.50
CA ILE A 97 -7.83 -26.30 -14.38
C ILE A 97 -7.38 -26.21 -15.85
N LYS A 98 -6.43 -25.32 -16.15
CA LYS A 98 -5.90 -25.15 -17.51
C LYS A 98 -5.26 -26.44 -18.05
N GLN A 99 -4.53 -27.15 -17.22
CA GLN A 99 -3.89 -28.42 -17.59
C GLN A 99 -4.92 -29.53 -17.80
N SER A 100 -5.90 -29.68 -16.89
CA SER A 100 -6.96 -30.68 -16.93
C SER A 100 -7.93 -30.44 -18.09
N ASN A 101 -8.08 -29.22 -18.58
CA ASN A 101 -9.00 -28.89 -19.68
C ASN A 101 -8.32 -28.78 -21.05
N LYS A 102 -7.04 -29.25 -21.20
CA LYS A 102 -6.39 -29.37 -22.51
C LYS A 102 -7.11 -30.40 -23.36
N LYS A 103 -7.10 -30.20 -24.70
CA LYS A 103 -7.68 -31.19 -25.64
C LYS A 103 -7.03 -32.57 -25.45
N GLY A 104 -7.87 -33.60 -25.31
CA GLY A 104 -7.40 -34.96 -25.09
C GLY A 104 -7.19 -35.39 -23.63
N SER A 105 -7.48 -34.51 -22.67
CA SER A 105 -7.43 -34.88 -21.25
C SER A 105 -8.56 -35.90 -20.90
N SER A 106 -8.22 -36.94 -20.16
CA SER A 106 -9.18 -37.96 -19.65
C SER A 106 -10.02 -37.43 -18.48
N GLN A 107 -9.60 -36.33 -17.81
CA GLN A 107 -10.26 -35.83 -16.61
C GLN A 107 -10.44 -34.30 -16.66
N PRO A 108 -11.31 -33.78 -17.54
CA PRO A 108 -11.56 -32.33 -17.57
C PRO A 108 -12.27 -31.86 -16.31
N VAL A 109 -11.78 -30.74 -15.72
CA VAL A 109 -12.40 -30.09 -14.58
C VAL A 109 -13.41 -29.07 -15.08
N LYS A 110 -14.69 -29.29 -14.79
CA LYS A 110 -15.78 -28.39 -15.20
C LYS A 110 -16.32 -27.57 -14.03
N THR A 111 -16.01 -27.94 -12.79
CA THR A 111 -16.63 -27.32 -11.61
C THR A 111 -15.57 -27.05 -10.54
N VAL A 112 -15.61 -25.84 -10.00
CA VAL A 112 -14.88 -25.41 -8.80
C VAL A 112 -15.90 -25.23 -7.69
N ILE A 113 -15.85 -26.07 -6.67
CA ILE A 113 -16.74 -26.01 -5.51
C ILE A 113 -16.08 -25.12 -4.46
N VAL A 114 -16.81 -24.10 -4.03
CA VAL A 114 -16.39 -23.18 -2.96
C VAL A 114 -17.43 -23.18 -1.84
N PHE A 115 -17.03 -22.87 -0.62
CA PHE A 115 -17.99 -22.81 0.50
C PHE A 115 -19.08 -21.78 0.23
N SER A 116 -18.70 -20.53 -0.10
CA SER A 116 -19.63 -19.49 -0.55
C SER A 116 -18.94 -18.56 -1.55
N THR A 117 -19.72 -17.96 -2.44
CA THR A 117 -19.23 -17.01 -3.45
C THR A 117 -18.56 -15.79 -2.81
N SER A 118 -19.10 -15.32 -1.68
CA SER A 118 -18.52 -14.20 -0.90
C SER A 118 -17.17 -14.54 -0.26
N ARG A 119 -16.93 -15.80 0.10
CA ARG A 119 -15.62 -16.25 0.58
C ARG A 119 -14.63 -16.46 -0.54
N PHE A 120 -15.10 -16.87 -1.72
CA PHE A 120 -14.27 -17.00 -2.90
C PHE A 120 -13.79 -15.62 -3.40
N SER A 121 -14.69 -14.65 -3.55
CA SER A 121 -14.37 -13.27 -3.91
C SER A 121 -14.56 -12.32 -2.72
N ARG A 122 -13.51 -12.10 -1.93
CA ARG A 122 -13.55 -11.21 -0.76
C ARG A 122 -13.92 -9.76 -1.10
N THR A 123 -13.54 -9.31 -2.29
CA THR A 123 -13.83 -7.94 -2.75
C THR A 123 -15.18 -7.82 -3.43
N GLY A 124 -15.92 -8.93 -3.63
CA GLY A 124 -17.13 -8.96 -4.44
C GLY A 124 -16.86 -8.71 -5.93
N SER A 125 -15.61 -8.86 -6.39
CA SER A 125 -15.23 -8.70 -7.80
C SER A 125 -15.62 -9.95 -8.60
N THR A 126 -16.16 -9.76 -9.80
CA THR A 126 -16.45 -10.82 -10.77
C THR A 126 -15.22 -11.38 -11.44
N THR A 127 -14.14 -10.62 -11.50
CA THR A 127 -12.90 -10.94 -12.22
C THR A 127 -12.35 -12.33 -11.88
N ILE A 128 -12.39 -12.72 -10.58
CA ILE A 128 -11.89 -14.03 -10.14
C ILE A 128 -12.75 -15.18 -10.70
N ILE A 129 -14.06 -14.96 -10.81
CA ILE A 129 -15.01 -15.95 -11.40
C ILE A 129 -14.77 -16.02 -12.90
N GLU A 130 -14.66 -14.89 -13.57
CA GLU A 130 -14.37 -14.78 -15.01
C GLU A 130 -13.05 -15.48 -15.39
N GLU A 131 -12.02 -15.36 -14.53
CA GLU A 131 -10.75 -16.06 -14.72
C GLU A 131 -10.88 -17.58 -14.67
N VAL A 132 -11.78 -18.14 -13.85
CA VAL A 132 -12.08 -19.57 -13.80
C VAL A 132 -12.89 -19.96 -15.03
N GLU A 133 -13.92 -19.17 -15.39
CA GLU A 133 -14.78 -19.40 -16.55
C GLU A 133 -14.00 -19.39 -17.87
N ALA A 134 -13.06 -18.47 -18.01
CA ALA A 134 -12.16 -18.40 -19.17
C ALA A 134 -11.31 -19.68 -19.37
N ARG A 135 -11.16 -20.49 -18.31
CA ARG A 135 -10.46 -21.78 -18.36
C ARG A 135 -11.41 -22.97 -18.52
N GLY A 136 -12.70 -22.70 -18.75
CA GLY A 136 -13.73 -23.70 -19.02
C GLY A 136 -14.28 -24.40 -17.78
N ALA A 137 -14.21 -23.77 -16.61
CA ALA A 137 -14.81 -24.28 -15.38
C ALA A 137 -15.75 -23.22 -14.77
N TYR A 138 -16.75 -23.67 -13.99
CA TYR A 138 -17.72 -22.82 -13.30
C TYR A 138 -17.52 -22.88 -11.81
N VAL A 139 -17.72 -21.75 -11.12
CA VAL A 139 -17.64 -21.67 -9.67
C VAL A 139 -19.03 -21.89 -9.06
N VAL A 140 -19.18 -22.94 -8.26
CA VAL A 140 -20.41 -23.31 -7.56
C VAL A 140 -20.23 -23.13 -6.06
N SER A 141 -21.22 -22.56 -5.40
CA SER A 141 -21.23 -22.39 -3.95
C SER A 141 -21.91 -23.58 -3.26
N ALA A 142 -21.27 -24.15 -2.25
CA ALA A 142 -21.87 -25.23 -1.44
C ALA A 142 -23.03 -24.74 -0.55
N THR A 143 -23.13 -23.43 -0.30
CA THR A 143 -24.19 -22.83 0.51
C THR A 143 -25.35 -22.27 -0.30
N SER A 144 -25.26 -22.29 -1.64
CA SER A 144 -26.25 -21.68 -2.52
C SER A 144 -26.95 -22.72 -3.39
N ASN A 145 -28.25 -22.55 -3.60
CA ASN A 145 -29.10 -23.51 -4.36
C ASN A 145 -29.34 -23.09 -5.81
N TYR A 146 -28.37 -22.46 -6.48
CA TYR A 146 -28.46 -22.09 -7.89
C TYR A 146 -27.33 -22.72 -8.70
N ASP A 147 -27.58 -22.91 -9.99
CA ASP A 147 -26.57 -23.36 -10.94
C ASP A 147 -26.08 -22.15 -11.78
N PRO A 148 -24.82 -21.72 -11.61
CA PRO A 148 -24.27 -20.55 -12.32
C PRO A 148 -24.13 -20.76 -13.85
N ARG A 149 -24.36 -21.99 -14.34
CA ARG A 149 -24.38 -22.29 -15.78
C ARG A 149 -25.68 -21.83 -16.45
N THR A 150 -26.74 -21.64 -15.68
CA THR A 150 -28.02 -21.09 -16.18
C THR A 150 -27.99 -19.56 -16.12
N PRO A 151 -28.73 -18.85 -17.03
CA PRO A 151 -28.83 -17.40 -16.97
C PRO A 151 -29.33 -16.88 -15.62
N VAL A 152 -30.33 -17.53 -15.03
CA VAL A 152 -30.88 -17.18 -13.71
C VAL A 152 -29.86 -17.41 -12.60
N GLY A 153 -29.18 -18.56 -12.62
CA GLY A 153 -28.13 -18.86 -11.64
C GLY A 153 -26.94 -17.91 -11.73
N LYS A 154 -26.56 -17.50 -12.95
CA LYS A 154 -25.53 -16.48 -13.16
C LYS A 154 -25.94 -15.13 -12.58
N TYR A 155 -27.19 -14.71 -12.82
CA TYR A 155 -27.75 -13.49 -12.22
C TYR A 155 -27.71 -13.56 -10.69
N LEU A 156 -28.16 -14.68 -10.08
CA LEU A 156 -28.13 -14.86 -8.63
C LEU A 156 -26.69 -14.82 -8.07
N GLN A 157 -25.72 -15.40 -8.77
CA GLN A 157 -24.32 -15.35 -8.42
C GLN A 157 -23.77 -13.90 -8.38
N LEU A 158 -24.14 -13.10 -9.40
CA LEU A 158 -23.76 -11.68 -9.48
C LEU A 158 -24.40 -10.86 -8.36
N MET A 159 -25.65 -11.13 -8.04
CA MET A 159 -26.37 -10.50 -6.92
C MET A 159 -25.72 -10.83 -5.57
N GLU A 160 -25.31 -12.08 -5.37
CA GLU A 160 -24.59 -12.49 -4.14
C GLU A 160 -23.25 -11.77 -3.99
N LEU A 161 -22.50 -11.62 -5.09
CA LEU A 161 -21.24 -10.86 -5.10
C LEU A 161 -21.46 -9.36 -4.82
N ALA A 162 -22.47 -8.77 -5.46
CA ALA A 162 -22.82 -7.37 -5.24
C ALA A 162 -23.22 -7.11 -3.78
N ASN A 163 -24.00 -8.00 -3.19
CA ASN A 163 -24.40 -7.93 -1.79
C ASN A 163 -23.19 -8.07 -0.85
N ALA A 164 -22.27 -9.02 -1.13
CA ALA A 164 -21.04 -9.16 -0.35
C ALA A 164 -20.17 -7.89 -0.41
N ARG A 165 -20.08 -7.24 -1.57
CA ARG A 165 -19.39 -5.97 -1.73
C ARG A 165 -20.06 -4.87 -0.93
N PHE A 166 -21.36 -4.72 -1.06
CA PHE A 166 -22.15 -3.75 -0.31
C PHE A 166 -21.94 -3.89 1.21
N GLN A 167 -22.04 -5.12 1.74
CA GLN A 167 -21.79 -5.37 3.17
C GLN A 167 -20.38 -4.99 3.61
N ASN A 168 -19.36 -5.22 2.78
CA ASN A 168 -17.98 -4.82 3.09
C ASN A 168 -17.82 -3.30 3.10
N ASP A 169 -18.43 -2.60 2.15
CA ASP A 169 -18.40 -1.13 2.06
C ASP A 169 -19.16 -0.51 3.25
N GLU A 170 -20.30 -1.08 3.65
CA GLU A 170 -21.07 -0.67 4.81
C GLU A 170 -20.29 -0.87 6.13
N LYS A 171 -19.66 -2.04 6.32
CA LYS A 171 -18.77 -2.29 7.46
C LYS A 171 -17.61 -1.29 7.51
N ARG A 172 -17.03 -0.97 6.35
CA ARG A 172 -15.96 0.02 6.25
C ARG A 172 -16.44 1.41 6.62
N ALA A 173 -17.59 1.84 6.11
CA ALA A 173 -18.19 3.14 6.42
C ALA A 173 -18.46 3.26 7.93
N THR A 174 -19.10 2.25 8.54
CA THR A 174 -19.36 2.20 9.98
C THR A 174 -18.07 2.23 10.81
N THR A 175 -17.02 1.54 10.36
CA THR A 175 -15.71 1.55 11.03
C THR A 175 -15.07 2.93 10.99
N ILE A 176 -15.16 3.63 9.83
CA ILE A 176 -14.64 4.99 9.68
C ILE A 176 -15.44 5.94 10.59
N GLU A 177 -16.76 5.87 10.57
CA GLU A 177 -17.64 6.71 11.40
C GLU A 177 -17.35 6.53 12.90
N ASN A 178 -17.23 5.29 13.36
CA ASN A 178 -16.86 4.99 14.75
C ASN A 178 -15.46 5.51 15.10
N SER A 179 -14.53 5.45 14.14
CA SER A 179 -13.18 6.00 14.28
C SER A 179 -13.20 7.53 14.42
N VAL A 180 -14.01 8.22 13.60
CA VAL A 180 -14.22 9.67 13.70
C VAL A 180 -14.83 10.04 15.04
N LYS A 181 -15.88 9.33 15.46
CA LYS A 181 -16.52 9.55 16.79
C LYS A 181 -15.52 9.35 17.94
N ALA A 182 -14.63 8.36 17.85
CA ALA A 182 -13.59 8.14 18.85
C ALA A 182 -12.59 9.29 18.90
N LEU A 183 -12.13 9.76 17.73
CA LEU A 183 -11.23 10.92 17.61
C LEU A 183 -11.86 12.17 18.19
N LEU A 184 -13.11 12.49 17.84
CA LEU A 184 -13.84 13.67 18.35
C LEU A 184 -14.00 13.66 19.87
N LYS A 185 -14.01 12.47 20.49
CA LYS A 185 -13.97 12.29 21.96
C LYS A 185 -12.55 12.38 22.56
N GLY A 186 -11.55 12.80 21.75
CA GLY A 186 -10.16 12.89 22.19
C GLY A 186 -9.42 11.55 22.27
N ARG A 187 -10.03 10.42 21.88
CA ARG A 187 -9.41 9.10 21.90
C ARG A 187 -8.58 8.86 20.65
N TRP A 188 -7.31 8.51 20.81
CA TRP A 188 -6.44 8.17 19.69
C TRP A 188 -6.83 6.83 19.08
N ILE A 189 -6.74 6.72 17.76
CA ILE A 189 -6.95 5.48 17.00
C ILE A 189 -5.65 5.00 16.37
N GLY A 190 -5.45 3.68 16.40
CA GLY A 190 -4.21 3.07 15.92
C GLY A 190 -3.10 3.05 16.97
N LYS A 191 -1.86 2.80 16.54
CA LYS A 191 -0.69 2.74 17.41
C LYS A 191 -0.28 4.15 17.84
N ALA A 192 0.01 4.35 19.11
CA ALA A 192 0.54 5.61 19.62
C ALA A 192 1.91 5.93 18.98
N PRO A 193 2.23 7.22 18.77
CA PRO A 193 3.53 7.64 18.28
C PRO A 193 4.66 7.21 19.21
N ARG A 194 5.88 7.17 18.66
CA ARG A 194 7.09 6.87 19.42
C ARG A 194 7.24 7.82 20.60
N GLY A 195 7.68 7.31 21.75
CA GLY A 195 7.74 8.07 23.01
C GLY A 195 6.54 7.85 23.93
N TYR A 196 5.59 7.01 23.50
CA TYR A 196 4.43 6.62 24.30
C TYR A 196 4.25 5.12 24.32
N ASP A 197 3.81 4.61 25.47
CA ASP A 197 3.29 3.27 25.64
C ASP A 197 1.77 3.30 25.60
N GLN A 198 1.20 2.28 24.98
CA GLN A 198 -0.26 2.17 24.82
C GLN A 198 -0.76 0.84 25.36
N LYS A 199 -1.65 0.88 26.32
CA LYS A 199 -2.41 -0.28 26.81
C LYS A 199 -3.87 -0.08 26.42
N THR A 200 -4.41 -1.01 25.63
CA THR A 200 -5.81 -0.96 25.18
C THR A 200 -6.55 -2.15 25.76
N THR A 201 -7.56 -1.88 26.57
CA THR A 201 -8.53 -2.86 27.06
C THR A 201 -9.86 -2.69 26.32
N LYS A 202 -10.80 -3.63 26.47
CA LYS A 202 -12.12 -3.51 25.83
C LYS A 202 -12.87 -2.21 26.19
N LYS A 203 -12.62 -1.64 27.37
CA LYS A 203 -13.31 -0.44 27.87
C LYS A 203 -12.49 0.84 27.73
N GLU A 204 -11.17 0.77 27.90
CA GLU A 204 -10.31 1.96 28.00
C GLU A 204 -9.02 1.82 27.19
N GLN A 205 -8.54 2.96 26.75
CA GLN A 205 -7.23 3.11 26.14
C GLN A 205 -6.40 4.07 27.01
N ILE A 206 -5.33 3.56 27.57
CA ILE A 206 -4.39 4.31 28.39
C ILE A 206 -3.12 4.51 27.58
N ILE A 207 -2.75 5.78 27.38
CA ILE A 207 -1.50 6.17 26.70
C ILE A 207 -0.65 6.91 27.73
N THR A 208 0.57 6.42 27.97
CA THR A 208 1.51 6.96 28.95
C THR A 208 2.83 7.31 28.27
N ILE A 209 3.52 8.31 28.80
CA ILE A 209 4.85 8.72 28.33
C ILE A 209 5.86 7.69 28.82
N ASN A 210 6.71 7.17 27.91
CA ASN A 210 7.79 6.25 28.26
C ASN A 210 9.17 6.95 28.29
N GLU A 211 10.26 6.21 28.53
CA GLU A 211 11.61 6.78 28.62
C GLU A 211 12.03 7.46 27.30
N GLU A 212 11.69 6.87 26.14
CA GLU A 212 11.93 7.55 24.86
C GLU A 212 11.21 8.90 24.77
N GLY A 213 10.02 9.01 25.37
CA GLY A 213 9.26 10.26 25.40
C GLY A 213 9.99 11.36 26.16
N LYS A 214 10.70 11.03 27.25
CA LYS A 214 11.55 11.99 28.00
C LYS A 214 12.68 12.52 27.10
N LEU A 215 13.30 11.64 26.28
CA LEU A 215 14.36 12.02 25.33
C LEU A 215 13.81 12.88 24.19
N ILE A 216 12.63 12.54 23.67
CA ILE A 216 11.94 13.34 22.66
C ILE A 216 11.61 14.74 23.20
N ARG A 217 11.15 14.85 24.45
CA ARG A 217 10.93 16.15 25.11
C ARG A 217 12.20 16.98 25.15
N LYS A 218 13.36 16.38 25.51
CA LYS A 218 14.67 17.07 25.46
C LYS A 218 14.98 17.57 24.05
N ALA A 219 14.74 16.76 23.03
CA ALA A 219 14.97 17.13 21.63
C ALA A 219 14.18 18.38 21.22
N PHE A 220 12.91 18.46 21.59
CA PHE A 220 12.09 19.65 21.36
C PHE A 220 12.64 20.88 22.08
N LEU A 221 13.05 20.74 23.33
CA LEU A 221 13.64 21.83 24.12
C LEU A 221 14.96 22.33 23.51
N TRP A 222 15.83 21.42 23.11
CA TRP A 222 17.09 21.77 22.41
C TRP A 222 16.82 22.52 21.12
N LYS A 223 15.84 22.09 20.36
CA LYS A 223 15.44 22.76 19.11
C LYS A 223 14.87 24.16 19.37
N ALA A 224 13.96 24.29 20.34
CA ALA A 224 13.28 25.54 20.65
C ALA A 224 14.19 26.59 21.30
N ASN A 225 15.05 26.19 22.23
CA ASN A 225 15.83 27.11 23.06
C ASN A 225 17.25 27.33 22.50
N ASN A 226 17.89 26.25 22.06
CA ASN A 226 19.30 26.28 21.64
C ASN A 226 19.45 26.36 20.12
N LYS A 227 18.34 26.32 19.36
CA LYS A 227 18.30 26.37 17.89
C LYS A 227 19.23 25.34 17.22
N LEU A 228 19.46 24.20 17.89
CA LEU A 228 20.36 23.16 17.38
C LEU A 228 19.87 22.62 16.04
N SER A 229 20.82 22.21 15.21
CA SER A 229 20.52 21.52 13.96
C SER A 229 19.92 20.14 14.22
N ASN A 230 19.10 19.62 13.29
CA ASN A 230 18.52 18.27 13.42
C ASN A 230 19.64 17.19 13.51
N GLU A 231 20.78 17.43 12.87
CA GLU A 231 21.92 16.53 12.91
C GLU A 231 22.55 16.47 14.30
N GLU A 232 22.75 17.64 14.91
CA GLU A 232 23.31 17.73 16.26
C GLU A 232 22.37 17.13 17.31
N ILE A 233 21.06 17.39 17.21
CA ILE A 233 20.05 16.76 18.07
C ILE A 233 20.09 15.25 17.91
N ARG A 234 20.22 14.75 16.69
CA ARG A 234 20.32 13.31 16.41
C ARG A 234 21.56 12.68 17.07
N HIS A 235 22.71 13.36 17.01
CA HIS A 235 23.94 12.90 17.67
C HIS A 235 23.78 12.85 19.19
N ARG A 236 23.18 13.87 19.80
CA ARG A 236 22.94 13.91 21.26
C ARG A 236 21.95 12.81 21.69
N LEU A 237 20.89 12.60 20.94
CA LEU A 237 19.95 11.53 21.20
C LEU A 237 20.59 10.15 21.07
N ALA A 238 21.46 9.95 20.08
CA ALA A 238 22.20 8.70 19.92
C ALA A 238 23.16 8.42 21.08
N ALA A 239 23.79 9.45 21.65
CA ALA A 239 24.62 9.33 22.86
C ALA A 239 23.81 8.92 24.10
N GLU A 240 22.50 9.26 24.16
CA GLU A 240 21.58 8.84 25.20
C GLU A 240 20.84 7.51 24.85
N GLY A 241 21.29 6.78 23.81
CA GLY A 241 20.74 5.49 23.40
C GLY A 241 19.51 5.56 22.48
N PHE A 242 19.09 6.75 22.04
CA PHE A 242 17.94 6.93 21.18
C PHE A 242 18.35 7.14 19.72
N HIS A 243 18.28 6.07 18.93
CA HIS A 243 18.63 6.11 17.51
C HIS A 243 17.44 6.46 16.63
N ILE A 244 17.57 7.54 15.84
CA ILE A 244 16.55 8.02 14.91
C ILE A 244 17.23 8.57 13.66
N CYS A 245 16.65 8.30 12.47
CA CYS A 245 17.15 8.90 11.25
C CYS A 245 16.64 10.35 11.08
N LYS A 246 17.33 11.15 10.25
CA LYS A 246 17.06 12.58 10.04
C LYS A 246 15.61 12.85 9.57
N GLN A 247 15.12 12.02 8.67
CA GLN A 247 13.76 12.14 8.15
C GLN A 247 12.73 11.91 9.26
N LYS A 248 12.89 10.84 10.04
CA LYS A 248 11.97 10.53 11.15
C LYS A 248 12.01 11.56 12.26
N LEU A 249 13.16 12.15 12.56
CA LEU A 249 13.26 13.26 13.51
C LEU A 249 12.47 14.49 13.01
N SER A 250 12.56 14.79 11.70
CA SER A 250 11.80 15.90 11.11
C SER A 250 10.29 15.64 11.11
N GLU A 251 9.85 14.41 10.85
CA GLU A 251 8.44 14.00 10.96
C GLU A 251 7.94 14.10 12.41
N LEU A 252 8.78 13.70 13.37
CA LEU A 252 8.49 13.79 14.80
C LEU A 252 8.23 15.24 15.22
N PHE A 253 9.09 16.18 14.85
CA PHE A 253 8.90 17.61 15.18
C PHE A 253 7.63 18.22 14.58
N LYS A 254 7.11 17.65 13.49
CA LYS A 254 5.88 18.12 12.83
C LYS A 254 4.60 17.45 13.37
N ASN A 255 4.71 16.47 14.24
CA ASN A 255 3.54 15.74 14.72
C ASN A 255 2.89 16.45 15.93
N PRO A 256 1.67 17.00 15.78
CA PRO A 256 0.98 17.73 16.84
C PRO A 256 0.60 16.88 18.04
N PHE A 257 0.65 15.55 17.91
CA PHE A 257 0.37 14.64 19.03
C PHE A 257 1.25 14.92 20.25
N TYR A 258 2.50 15.35 20.05
CA TYR A 258 3.43 15.65 21.13
C TYR A 258 3.05 16.89 21.94
N CYS A 259 2.22 17.76 21.41
CA CYS A 259 1.67 18.91 22.16
C CYS A 259 0.18 18.72 22.55
N GLY A 260 -0.30 17.49 22.54
CA GLY A 260 -1.65 17.14 22.98
C GLY A 260 -2.75 17.30 21.93
N TYR A 261 -2.39 17.58 20.68
CA TYR A 261 -3.35 17.71 19.59
C TYR A 261 -3.29 16.51 18.65
N MET A 262 -4.42 16.13 18.13
CA MET A 262 -4.54 14.98 17.21
C MET A 262 -4.86 15.47 15.80
N ALA A 263 -4.01 15.10 14.84
CA ALA A 263 -4.26 15.23 13.42
C ALA A 263 -4.38 13.83 12.81
N HIS A 264 -5.48 13.53 12.16
CA HIS A 264 -5.71 12.23 11.54
C HIS A 264 -6.42 12.38 10.20
N LYS A 265 -6.14 11.50 9.24
CA LYS A 265 -6.75 11.54 7.89
C LYS A 265 -8.28 11.55 7.90
N PHE A 266 -8.91 10.96 8.91
CA PHE A 266 -10.36 10.93 9.04
C PHE A 266 -10.96 12.26 9.53
N LEU A 267 -10.15 13.19 10.00
CA LEU A 267 -10.57 14.53 10.40
C LEU A 267 -10.52 15.55 9.26
N GLN A 268 -10.20 15.12 8.03
CA GLN A 268 -10.25 15.92 6.82
C GLN A 268 -9.50 17.28 6.88
N GLY A 269 -8.43 17.34 7.66
CA GLY A 269 -7.62 18.53 7.86
C GLY A 269 -7.81 19.21 9.21
N ASP A 270 -8.82 18.85 9.96
CA ASP A 270 -9.04 19.39 11.31
C ASP A 270 -8.04 18.82 12.31
N ILE A 271 -7.75 19.63 13.32
CA ILE A 271 -6.90 19.29 14.46
C ILE A 271 -7.72 19.46 15.72
N ILE A 272 -7.75 18.43 16.54
CA ILE A 272 -8.54 18.40 17.78
C ILE A 272 -7.67 18.15 19.00
N LEU A 273 -8.13 18.59 20.16
CA LEU A 273 -7.48 18.29 21.43
C LEU A 273 -7.64 16.79 21.75
N GLY A 274 -6.54 16.11 22.09
CA GLY A 274 -6.53 14.70 22.47
C GLY A 274 -6.47 14.48 23.98
N ASN A 275 -6.86 13.27 24.40
CA ASN A 275 -6.72 12.82 25.80
C ASN A 275 -5.28 12.36 26.16
N PRO A 276 -4.40 11.95 25.20
CA PRO A 276 -3.04 11.55 25.53
C PRO A 276 -2.26 12.68 26.20
N PRO A 277 -1.42 12.38 27.20
CA PRO A 277 -0.64 13.42 27.89
C PRO A 277 0.36 14.07 26.94
N PRO A 278 0.42 15.41 26.88
CA PRO A 278 1.38 16.10 26.01
C PRO A 278 2.81 15.96 26.54
N LEU A 279 3.79 15.79 25.67
CA LEU A 279 5.21 15.83 25.99
C LEU A 279 5.71 17.27 26.18
N ILE A 280 5.16 18.20 25.40
CA ILE A 280 5.57 19.62 25.38
C ILE A 280 4.34 20.52 25.31
N PRO A 281 4.42 21.78 25.80
CA PRO A 281 3.42 22.79 25.59
C PRO A 281 3.28 23.16 24.09
N LYS A 282 2.09 23.65 23.70
CA LYS A 282 1.78 24.10 22.34
C LYS A 282 2.75 25.18 21.85
N GLU A 283 3.14 26.09 22.72
CA GLU A 283 4.04 27.21 22.42
C GLU A 283 5.41 26.71 21.94
N ILE A 284 5.96 25.69 22.61
CA ILE A 284 7.23 25.06 22.22
C ILE A 284 7.10 24.37 20.88
N PHE A 285 5.99 23.65 20.64
CA PHE A 285 5.71 23.02 19.37
C PHE A 285 5.65 24.03 18.22
N LEU A 286 4.92 25.15 18.39
CA LEU A 286 4.79 26.21 17.41
C LEU A 286 6.14 26.92 17.17
N LYS A 287 6.93 27.18 18.22
CA LYS A 287 8.27 27.75 18.10
C LYS A 287 9.19 26.89 17.25
N VAL A 288 9.23 25.59 17.51
CA VAL A 288 10.03 24.62 16.73
C VAL A 288 9.60 24.60 15.27
N ASN A 289 8.30 24.59 14.99
CA ASN A 289 7.78 24.53 13.62
C ASN A 289 7.86 25.89 12.90
N GLY A 290 7.76 27.01 13.58
CA GLY A 290 8.03 28.35 13.04
C GLY A 290 9.48 28.50 12.59
N GLU A 291 10.44 27.97 13.34
CA GLU A 291 11.85 27.92 12.95
C GLU A 291 12.09 26.96 11.76
N LEU A 292 11.39 25.82 11.74
CA LEU A 292 11.48 24.86 10.61
C LEU A 292 10.93 25.44 9.31
N SER A 293 9.86 26.25 9.35
CA SER A 293 9.29 26.89 8.16
C SER A 293 10.18 28.01 7.63
N LYS A 294 10.84 28.76 8.49
CA LYS A 294 11.85 29.76 8.10
C LYS A 294 13.05 29.11 7.41
N ASN A 295 13.46 27.92 7.86
CA ASN A 295 14.55 27.18 7.24
C ASN A 295 14.18 26.57 5.87
N HIS A 296 12.92 26.53 5.49
CA HIS A 296 12.49 26.14 4.14
C HIS A 296 12.74 27.24 3.09
N SER A 297 12.82 28.49 3.52
CA SER A 297 13.16 29.63 2.64
C SER A 297 14.65 29.95 2.56
N GLY A 298 15.50 29.15 3.13
CA GLY A 298 16.94 29.27 3.05
C GLY A 298 17.60 28.72 4.29
N TYR A 299 18.30 27.62 4.11
CA TYR A 299 19.33 27.22 5.04
C TYR A 299 20.36 28.36 5.03
N GLU A 300 20.28 29.27 5.98
CA GLU A 300 21.42 30.11 6.33
C GLU A 300 22.48 29.17 6.88
N GLN A 301 23.28 28.63 5.97
CA GLN A 301 24.59 28.15 6.35
C GLN A 301 25.25 29.30 7.10
N LYS A 302 25.52 29.14 8.38
CA LYS A 302 26.58 29.92 9.03
C LYS A 302 27.85 29.63 8.25
N ILE A 303 28.17 30.52 7.32
CA ILE A 303 29.29 30.35 6.42
C ILE A 303 30.45 31.09 7.09
N ASP A 304 31.01 30.49 8.11
CA ASP A 304 32.41 30.70 8.42
C ASP A 304 33.24 29.88 7.43
N LYS A 305 33.15 30.30 6.17
CA LYS A 305 34.10 29.84 5.16
C LYS A 305 35.10 31.00 5.00
N GLU A 306 36.08 31.04 5.87
CA GLU A 306 37.20 32.01 5.81
C GLU A 306 37.77 32.14 4.39
N TYR A 307 37.71 31.10 3.58
CA TYR A 307 38.18 31.10 2.19
C TYR A 307 37.22 31.76 1.19
N ALA A 308 36.00 32.09 1.58
CA ALA A 308 34.99 32.66 0.68
C ALA A 308 34.09 33.71 1.40
N PRO A 309 34.66 34.80 1.95
CA PRO A 309 33.94 35.76 2.74
C PRO A 309 32.86 36.51 1.95
N LEU A 310 32.96 36.61 0.62
CA LEU A 310 31.99 37.30 -0.24
C LEU A 310 30.80 36.41 -0.65
N LEU A 311 30.68 35.22 -0.05
CA LEU A 311 29.57 34.31 -0.34
C LEU A 311 28.22 34.93 0.07
N GLY A 312 27.26 34.89 -0.84
CA GLY A 312 25.95 35.53 -0.66
C GLY A 312 25.87 36.95 -1.20
N SER A 313 27.02 37.65 -1.32
CA SER A 313 27.08 39.05 -1.81
C SER A 313 27.35 39.15 -3.32
N ILE A 314 27.95 38.11 -3.92
CA ILE A 314 28.29 38.11 -5.36
C ILE A 314 27.37 37.31 -6.20
N LYS A 315 27.02 37.86 -7.37
CA LYS A 315 26.16 37.23 -8.35
C LYS A 315 26.94 36.71 -9.55
N CYS A 316 26.45 35.65 -10.17
CA CYS A 316 27.01 35.13 -11.39
C CYS A 316 26.85 36.12 -12.55
N PRO A 317 27.92 36.47 -13.26
CA PRO A 317 27.86 37.44 -14.37
C PRO A 317 27.07 36.88 -15.56
N CYS A 318 26.93 35.56 -15.68
CA CYS A 318 26.21 34.95 -16.80
C CYS A 318 24.69 34.85 -16.56
N CYS A 319 24.22 34.66 -15.33
CA CYS A 319 22.81 34.36 -15.06
C CYS A 319 22.20 35.08 -13.86
N GLY A 320 22.94 35.98 -13.19
CA GLY A 320 22.46 36.79 -12.07
C GLY A 320 22.19 36.05 -10.75
N LYS A 321 22.33 34.71 -10.71
CA LYS A 321 22.11 33.90 -9.49
C LYS A 321 23.30 34.04 -8.53
N ASN A 322 23.03 34.06 -7.23
CA ASN A 322 24.08 34.05 -6.21
C ASN A 322 25.05 32.87 -6.42
N LEU A 323 26.35 33.15 -6.30
CA LEU A 323 27.38 32.12 -6.42
C LEU A 323 27.47 31.28 -5.16
N SER A 324 27.82 30.00 -5.31
CA SER A 324 28.14 29.06 -4.25
C SER A 324 29.66 28.95 -4.12
N ALA A 325 30.19 28.60 -2.94
CA ALA A 325 31.59 28.34 -2.74
C ALA A 325 31.90 26.85 -2.63
N SER A 326 32.99 26.41 -3.24
CA SER A 326 33.48 25.02 -3.16
C SER A 326 35.00 24.99 -3.10
N ILE A 327 35.55 23.94 -2.49
CA ILE A 327 36.99 23.65 -2.46
C ILE A 327 37.26 22.51 -3.45
N SER A 328 38.27 22.64 -4.31
CA SER A 328 38.64 21.58 -5.24
C SER A 328 39.37 20.43 -4.52
N THR A 329 38.72 19.30 -4.35
CA THR A 329 39.32 18.09 -3.76
C THR A 329 40.34 17.44 -4.70
N LYS A 330 40.28 17.66 -6.02
CA LYS A 330 41.26 17.15 -6.99
C LYS A 330 42.61 17.84 -6.83
N MET A 331 42.61 19.14 -6.61
CA MET A 331 43.85 19.90 -6.34
C MET A 331 44.49 19.56 -4.99
N ARG A 332 43.66 19.27 -3.99
CA ARG A 332 44.11 18.79 -2.66
C ARG A 332 44.92 17.52 -2.77
N LYS A 333 44.45 16.52 -3.54
CA LYS A 333 45.15 15.23 -3.73
C LYS A 333 46.44 15.37 -4.54
N ARG A 334 46.51 16.30 -5.51
CA ARG A 334 47.63 16.41 -6.44
C ARG A 334 48.76 17.32 -5.98
N PHE A 335 48.48 18.33 -5.17
CA PHE A 335 49.43 19.38 -4.80
C PHE A 335 49.55 19.63 -3.28
N GLY A 336 48.86 18.85 -2.44
CA GLY A 336 48.85 19.04 -0.99
C GLY A 336 48.31 20.38 -0.46
N ARG A 337 47.78 21.24 -1.37
CA ARG A 337 47.24 22.56 -1.01
C ARG A 337 45.79 22.45 -0.57
N THR A 338 45.49 22.90 0.64
CA THR A 338 44.15 22.81 1.24
C THR A 338 43.22 23.97 0.89
N ASP A 339 43.72 25.07 0.30
CA ASP A 339 43.09 26.38 0.40
C ASP A 339 42.67 27.01 -0.95
N ILE A 340 42.51 26.19 -2.01
CA ILE A 340 42.00 26.73 -3.27
C ILE A 340 40.50 26.63 -3.30
N GLY A 341 39.84 27.70 -2.88
CA GLY A 341 38.43 27.90 -2.99
C GLY A 341 38.01 28.42 -4.37
N TYR A 342 36.79 28.13 -4.77
CA TYR A 342 36.16 28.64 -6.00
C TYR A 342 34.75 29.15 -5.70
N TYR A 343 34.38 30.23 -6.37
CA TYR A 343 32.99 30.66 -6.52
C TYR A 343 32.40 30.02 -7.77
N VAL A 344 31.34 29.26 -7.62
CA VAL A 344 30.75 28.42 -8.67
C VAL A 344 29.26 28.74 -8.82
N CYS A 345 28.77 28.80 -10.05
CA CYS A 345 27.34 28.91 -10.27
C CYS A 345 26.65 27.55 -10.18
N SER A 346 25.63 27.44 -9.33
CA SER A 346 24.84 26.21 -9.12
C SER A 346 23.68 26.03 -10.11
N ARG A 347 23.47 26.97 -11.06
CA ARG A 347 22.40 26.88 -12.06
C ARG A 347 22.74 25.80 -13.11
N LYS A 348 21.82 24.86 -13.33
CA LYS A 348 21.97 23.82 -14.36
C LYS A 348 22.20 24.48 -15.72
N GLY A 349 23.31 24.11 -16.41
CA GLY A 349 23.71 24.69 -17.69
C GLY A 349 24.64 25.92 -17.63
N CYS A 350 24.81 26.56 -16.46
CA CYS A 350 25.78 27.63 -16.27
C CYS A 350 27.11 27.08 -15.76
N LYS A 351 28.20 27.27 -16.53
CA LYS A 351 29.53 26.74 -16.20
C LYS A 351 30.46 27.79 -15.57
N TYR A 352 29.92 28.88 -15.05
CA TYR A 352 30.75 29.91 -14.43
C TYR A 352 31.44 29.40 -13.19
N ASN A 353 32.76 29.54 -13.17
CA ASN A 353 33.65 29.18 -12.08
C ASN A 353 34.82 30.15 -12.03
N SER A 354 35.13 30.69 -10.85
CA SER A 354 36.28 31.57 -10.65
C SER A 354 36.93 31.28 -9.30
N SER A 355 38.28 31.37 -9.23
CA SER A 355 38.99 31.17 -7.94
C SER A 355 38.66 32.30 -6.97
N THR A 356 38.58 31.98 -5.67
CA THR A 356 38.32 32.96 -4.63
C THR A 356 39.34 34.07 -4.66
N LYS A 357 40.63 33.76 -4.88
CA LYS A 357 41.71 34.74 -4.98
C LYS A 357 41.43 35.82 -6.06
N LYS A 358 41.09 35.42 -7.29
CA LYS A 358 40.77 36.38 -8.37
C LYS A 358 39.57 37.27 -8.04
N VAL A 359 38.57 36.70 -7.40
CA VAL A 359 37.35 37.44 -7.03
C VAL A 359 37.65 38.43 -5.90
N HIS A 360 38.46 38.03 -4.92
CA HIS A 360 38.87 38.92 -3.82
C HIS A 360 39.73 40.09 -4.34
N GLU A 361 40.75 39.80 -5.16
CA GLU A 361 41.59 40.83 -5.80
C GLU A 361 40.75 41.84 -6.63
N ALA A 362 39.73 41.36 -7.35
CA ALA A 362 38.84 42.20 -8.10
C ALA A 362 37.93 43.05 -7.16
N PHE A 363 37.48 42.47 -6.06
CA PHE A 363 36.69 43.17 -5.07
C PHE A 363 37.49 44.25 -4.33
N GLU A 364 38.71 43.96 -3.91
CA GLU A 364 39.61 44.92 -3.30
C GLU A 364 39.87 46.12 -4.21
N LYS A 365 40.09 45.90 -5.51
CA LYS A 365 40.25 46.99 -6.48
C LYS A 365 39.02 47.90 -6.57
N VAL A 366 37.81 47.30 -6.41
CA VAL A 366 36.57 48.08 -6.39
C VAL A 366 36.44 48.87 -5.09
N VAL A 367 36.66 48.22 -3.94
CA VAL A 367 36.57 48.85 -2.63
C VAL A 367 37.55 50.01 -2.54
N ASN A 368 38.80 49.88 -2.97
CA ASN A 368 39.84 50.88 -2.93
C ASN A 368 39.50 52.12 -3.83
N ARG A 369 38.63 51.98 -4.85
CA ARG A 369 38.15 53.09 -5.66
C ARG A 369 37.05 53.92 -4.97
N TYR A 370 36.35 53.28 -4.04
CA TYR A 370 35.25 53.91 -3.28
C TYR A 370 35.59 54.13 -1.80
N ALA A 371 36.88 53.94 -1.41
CA ALA A 371 37.32 54.29 -0.08
C ALA A 371 37.11 55.81 0.05
N LEU A 372 36.26 56.20 1.03
CA LEU A 372 36.04 57.57 1.35
C LEU A 372 37.37 58.16 1.83
N SER A 373 37.77 59.32 1.26
CA SER A 373 38.83 60.14 1.83
C SER A 373 38.34 60.58 3.19
N ASP A 374 39.15 60.46 4.22
CA ASP A 374 38.93 61.04 5.55
C ASP A 374 38.54 62.46 5.50
#